data_9e56e7d51c7e97c194d6607d6bb063c0
#
_entry.id   9e56e7d51c7e97c194d6607d6bb063c0
#
_cell.length_a   1.000
_cell.length_b   1.000
_cell.length_c   1.000
_cell.angle_alpha   90.00
_cell.angle_beta   90.00
_cell.angle_gamma   90.00
#
_symmetry.space_group_name_H-M   'P 1'
#
loop_
_entity.id
_entity.type
_entity.pdbx_description
1 polymer ?
#
loop_
_entity_poly.entity_id
_entity_poly.type
_entity_poly.pdbx_seq_one_letter_code
_entity_poly.pdbx_strand_id
1 'polypeptide(L)'
;AWSNSLFEDNAEHGLGMHIGQKYLRDQAIELVEEIAASDKASAEFKAAAAKFIETKDNTRENSPAAEALIAELEKAANAGCEKSKEVLAKKDYLAKKSVWIFGGDGWAYDIGFGGLDHVLASGENVNVMVFDTEMYSNTGGQASKASNIGEVCQFAAAGKEIGKKSLAEIAMSYGYVYVAQIALGANPAQAVKAIAEAEAYNGPSLI
;
A
#
# COMPACT_ATOMS: atom_id res chain seq x y z
N ALA A 1 15.64 10.07 8.72
CA ALA A 1 14.66 10.26 7.62
C ALA A 1 13.27 10.59 8.17
N TRP A 2 12.92 10.03 9.30
CA TRP A 2 11.60 10.19 9.92
C TRP A 2 11.24 11.61 10.38
N SER A 3 12.22 12.44 10.62
CA SER A 3 12.02 13.84 10.98
C SER A 3 12.09 14.78 9.79
N ASN A 4 12.07 14.26 8.58
CA ASN A 4 12.14 15.06 7.36
C ASN A 4 10.74 15.21 6.74
N SER A 5 10.26 16.43 6.62
CA SER A 5 8.95 16.76 6.06
C SER A 5 8.76 16.27 4.61
N LEU A 6 9.82 16.06 3.85
CA LEU A 6 9.74 15.48 2.51
C LEU A 6 9.09 14.09 2.49
N PHE A 7 9.21 13.33 3.57
CA PHE A 7 8.59 12.00 3.67
C PHE A 7 7.19 12.06 4.25
N GLU A 8 6.86 13.09 5.02
CA GLU A 8 5.52 13.29 5.57
C GLU A 8 4.53 13.79 4.52
N ASP A 9 5.00 14.62 3.59
CA ASP A 9 4.17 15.32 2.62
C ASP A 9 4.27 14.74 1.20
N ASN A 10 4.70 13.49 1.05
CA ASN A 10 5.03 12.92 -0.26
C ASN A 10 4.45 11.51 -0.43
N ALA A 11 3.31 11.41 -1.10
CA ALA A 11 2.68 10.12 -1.44
C ALA A 11 3.53 9.30 -2.41
N GLU A 12 4.28 9.95 -3.28
CA GLU A 12 5.16 9.32 -4.27
C GLU A 12 6.31 8.55 -3.63
N HIS A 13 6.73 8.94 -2.42
CA HIS A 13 7.70 8.16 -1.65
C HIS A 13 7.14 6.77 -1.32
N GLY A 14 5.90 6.70 -0.82
CA GLY A 14 5.23 5.42 -0.56
C GLY A 14 5.05 4.58 -1.82
N LEU A 15 4.68 5.20 -2.93
CA LEU A 15 4.62 4.54 -4.24
C LEU A 15 5.99 4.01 -4.67
N GLY A 16 7.05 4.79 -4.51
CA GLY A 16 8.42 4.37 -4.84
C GLY A 16 8.87 3.17 -4.00
N MET A 17 8.55 3.15 -2.71
CA MET A 17 8.80 2.00 -1.83
C MET A 17 8.04 0.75 -2.30
N HIS A 18 6.79 0.90 -2.71
CA HIS A 18 5.98 -0.19 -3.28
C HIS A 18 6.60 -0.74 -4.56
N ILE A 19 6.91 0.14 -5.52
CA ILE A 19 7.49 -0.25 -6.82
C ILE A 19 8.83 -0.98 -6.63
N GLY A 20 9.70 -0.45 -5.77
CA GLY A 20 10.99 -1.08 -5.47
C GLY A 20 10.83 -2.49 -4.87
N GLN A 21 9.90 -2.64 -3.94
CA GLN A 21 9.59 -3.92 -3.32
C GLN A 21 8.98 -4.92 -4.32
N LYS A 22 8.03 -4.46 -5.14
CA LYS A 22 7.41 -5.24 -6.22
C LYS A 22 8.46 -5.75 -7.20
N TYR A 23 9.37 -4.89 -7.64
CA TYR A 23 10.46 -5.26 -8.55
C TYR A 23 11.34 -6.38 -7.98
N LEU A 24 11.76 -6.28 -6.72
CA LEU A 24 12.58 -7.32 -6.09
C LEU A 24 11.81 -8.63 -5.91
N ARG A 25 10.51 -8.54 -5.64
CA ARG A 25 9.63 -9.69 -5.53
C ARG A 25 9.43 -10.38 -6.88
N ASP A 26 9.17 -9.62 -7.94
CA ASP A 26 8.95 -10.14 -9.28
C ASP A 26 10.20 -10.90 -9.78
N GLN A 27 11.40 -10.36 -9.55
CA GLN A 27 12.65 -11.08 -9.82
C GLN A 27 12.77 -12.40 -9.05
N ALA A 28 12.35 -12.41 -7.78
CA ALA A 28 12.39 -13.64 -7.00
C ALA A 28 11.37 -14.67 -7.52
N ILE A 29 10.19 -14.23 -7.95
CA ILE A 29 9.15 -15.06 -8.57
C ILE A 29 9.65 -15.69 -9.87
N GLU A 30 10.24 -14.89 -10.76
CA GLU A 30 10.81 -15.38 -12.03
C GLU A 30 11.84 -16.50 -11.77
N LEU A 31 12.75 -16.32 -10.81
CA LEU A 31 13.71 -17.36 -10.44
C LEU A 31 13.06 -18.62 -9.88
N VAL A 32 11.99 -18.47 -9.07
CA VAL A 32 11.22 -19.62 -8.55
C VAL A 32 10.57 -20.39 -9.69
N GLU A 33 9.98 -19.71 -10.66
CA GLU A 33 9.38 -20.34 -11.85
C GLU A 33 10.43 -21.06 -12.70
N GLU A 34 11.61 -20.46 -12.90
CA GLU A 34 12.71 -21.10 -13.61
C GLU A 34 13.23 -22.38 -12.90
N ILE A 35 13.35 -22.34 -11.56
CA ILE A 35 13.74 -23.52 -10.78
C ILE A 35 12.68 -24.60 -10.90
N ALA A 36 11.38 -24.24 -10.77
CA ALA A 36 10.27 -25.18 -10.86
C ALA A 36 10.14 -25.84 -12.25
N ALA A 37 10.49 -25.10 -13.30
CA ALA A 37 10.50 -25.63 -14.66
C ALA A 37 11.65 -26.62 -14.93
N SER A 38 12.66 -26.67 -14.06
CA SER A 38 13.80 -27.55 -14.23
C SER A 38 13.44 -29.03 -13.98
N ASP A 39 14.01 -29.94 -14.77
CA ASP A 39 13.90 -31.39 -14.53
C ASP A 39 14.59 -31.83 -13.23
N LYS A 40 15.49 -31.01 -12.69
CA LYS A 40 16.21 -31.29 -11.44
C LYS A 40 15.41 -30.89 -10.19
N ALA A 41 14.32 -30.16 -10.35
CA ALA A 41 13.47 -29.74 -9.21
C ALA A 41 12.69 -30.96 -8.68
N SER A 42 12.68 -31.11 -7.34
CA SER A 42 11.89 -32.13 -6.68
C SER A 42 10.38 -31.90 -6.85
N ALA A 43 9.59 -32.98 -6.67
CA ALA A 43 8.14 -32.88 -6.74
C ALA A 43 7.60 -31.94 -5.63
N GLU A 44 8.22 -31.98 -4.44
CA GLU A 44 7.88 -31.15 -3.29
C GLU A 44 8.14 -29.66 -3.58
N PHE A 45 9.30 -29.35 -4.19
CA PHE A 45 9.60 -27.98 -4.61
C PHE A 45 8.57 -27.47 -5.63
N LYS A 46 8.26 -28.28 -6.65
CA LYS A 46 7.26 -27.89 -7.69
C LYS A 46 5.89 -27.64 -7.08
N ALA A 47 5.47 -28.46 -6.11
CA ALA A 47 4.20 -28.27 -5.43
C ALA A 47 4.18 -26.99 -4.57
N ALA A 48 5.25 -26.72 -3.82
CA ALA A 48 5.38 -25.50 -3.02
C ALA A 48 5.41 -24.25 -3.90
N ALA A 49 6.16 -24.26 -5.00
CA ALA A 49 6.23 -23.17 -5.96
C ALA A 49 4.86 -22.90 -6.61
N ALA A 50 4.13 -23.93 -7.03
CA ALA A 50 2.80 -23.82 -7.62
C ALA A 50 1.82 -23.17 -6.62
N LYS A 51 1.82 -23.60 -5.34
CA LYS A 51 0.95 -23.03 -4.31
C LYS A 51 1.30 -21.58 -4.00
N PHE A 52 2.59 -21.26 -3.97
CA PHE A 52 3.07 -19.89 -3.78
C PHE A 52 2.60 -18.96 -4.91
N ILE A 53 2.74 -19.40 -6.17
CA ILE A 53 2.30 -18.61 -7.35
C ILE A 53 0.78 -18.47 -7.38
N GLU A 54 0.02 -19.52 -7.09
CA GLU A 54 -1.45 -19.48 -7.01
C GLU A 54 -1.95 -18.43 -6.02
N THR A 55 -1.25 -18.27 -4.89
CA THR A 55 -1.66 -17.40 -3.78
C THR A 55 -0.99 -16.03 -3.78
N LYS A 56 -0.14 -15.71 -4.77
CA LYS A 56 0.76 -14.56 -4.75
C LYS A 56 0.08 -13.20 -4.48
N ASP A 57 -1.20 -13.07 -4.84
CA ASP A 57 -1.96 -11.83 -4.68
C ASP A 57 -2.85 -11.81 -3.42
N ASN A 58 -2.87 -12.88 -2.65
CA ASN A 58 -3.62 -13.00 -1.41
C ASN A 58 -2.68 -13.01 -0.20
N THR A 59 -2.63 -11.91 0.55
CA THR A 59 -1.72 -11.72 1.69
C THR A 59 -1.84 -12.84 2.73
N ARG A 60 -3.07 -13.26 3.06
CA ARG A 60 -3.33 -14.26 4.09
C ARG A 60 -2.86 -15.65 3.69
N GLU A 61 -3.10 -16.04 2.44
CA GLU A 61 -2.75 -17.38 1.94
C GLU A 61 -1.30 -17.46 1.46
N ASN A 62 -0.76 -16.35 0.96
CA ASN A 62 0.60 -16.31 0.44
C ASN A 62 1.67 -16.44 1.52
N SER A 63 1.45 -15.88 2.72
CA SER A 63 2.44 -15.96 3.80
C SER A 63 2.85 -17.39 4.14
N PRO A 64 1.92 -18.32 4.48
CA PRO A 64 2.29 -19.71 4.74
C PRO A 64 2.83 -20.44 3.50
N ALA A 65 2.36 -20.08 2.30
CA ALA A 65 2.90 -20.66 1.05
C ALA A 65 4.36 -20.21 0.79
N ALA A 66 4.68 -18.95 1.11
CA ALA A 66 6.05 -18.45 1.01
C ALA A 66 6.99 -19.14 2.02
N GLU A 67 6.53 -19.37 3.25
CA GLU A 67 7.31 -20.11 4.26
C GLU A 67 7.60 -21.55 3.81
N ALA A 68 6.59 -22.25 3.25
CA ALA A 68 6.77 -23.59 2.70
C ALA A 68 7.75 -23.61 1.53
N LEU A 69 7.67 -22.60 0.64
CA LEU A 69 8.60 -22.45 -0.47
C LEU A 69 10.02 -22.17 0.03
N ILE A 70 10.22 -21.33 1.03
CA ILE A 70 11.54 -21.05 1.61
C ILE A 70 12.18 -22.32 2.13
N ALA A 71 11.45 -23.20 2.80
CA ALA A 71 11.95 -24.47 3.28
C ALA A 71 12.46 -25.38 2.13
N GLU A 72 11.77 -25.41 1.01
CA GLU A 72 12.21 -26.18 -0.17
C GLU A 72 13.40 -25.50 -0.89
N LEU A 73 13.43 -24.15 -0.94
CA LEU A 73 14.59 -23.41 -1.46
C LEU A 73 15.86 -23.68 -0.64
N GLU A 74 15.77 -23.78 0.68
CA GLU A 74 16.89 -24.12 1.55
C GLU A 74 17.43 -25.53 1.25
N LYS A 75 16.57 -26.52 1.04
CA LYS A 75 16.96 -27.86 0.62
C LYS A 75 17.68 -27.87 -0.74
N ALA A 76 17.12 -27.16 -1.71
CA ALA A 76 17.69 -27.04 -3.05
C ALA A 76 19.04 -26.29 -3.04
N ALA A 77 19.17 -25.25 -2.25
CA ALA A 77 20.43 -24.50 -2.07
C ALA A 77 21.52 -25.37 -1.44
N ASN A 78 21.18 -26.18 -0.43
CA ASN A 78 22.08 -27.13 0.21
C ASN A 78 22.50 -28.25 -0.77
N ALA A 79 21.67 -28.60 -1.75
CA ALA A 79 21.99 -29.52 -2.83
C ALA A 79 22.80 -28.85 -3.96
N GLY A 80 23.17 -27.58 -3.84
CA GLY A 80 24.04 -26.86 -4.78
C GLY A 80 23.32 -26.05 -5.86
N CYS A 81 22.02 -25.77 -5.69
CA CYS A 81 21.29 -24.91 -6.62
C CYS A 81 21.62 -23.42 -6.38
N GLU A 82 22.39 -22.79 -7.27
CA GLU A 82 22.78 -21.38 -7.14
C GLU A 82 21.58 -20.43 -7.23
N LYS A 83 20.60 -20.69 -8.12
CA LYS A 83 19.38 -19.88 -8.21
C LYS A 83 18.58 -19.90 -6.90
N SER A 84 18.53 -21.03 -6.20
CA SER A 84 17.88 -21.09 -4.90
C SER A 84 18.57 -20.21 -3.86
N LYS A 85 19.89 -20.10 -3.89
CA LYS A 85 20.64 -19.19 -3.03
C LYS A 85 20.32 -17.72 -3.34
N GLU A 86 20.18 -17.40 -4.63
CA GLU A 86 19.80 -16.05 -5.06
C GLU A 86 18.38 -15.67 -4.60
N VAL A 87 17.42 -16.59 -4.71
CA VAL A 87 16.05 -16.36 -4.17
C VAL A 87 16.08 -16.20 -2.66
N LEU A 88 16.83 -17.04 -1.95
CA LEU A 88 16.97 -16.96 -0.48
C LEU A 88 17.58 -15.63 -0.02
N ALA A 89 18.47 -15.02 -0.80
CA ALA A 89 18.98 -13.68 -0.51
C ALA A 89 17.88 -12.59 -0.58
N LYS A 90 16.78 -12.88 -1.27
CA LYS A 90 15.60 -12.02 -1.41
C LYS A 90 14.37 -12.57 -0.66
N LYS A 91 14.53 -13.55 0.25
CA LYS A 91 13.41 -14.26 0.90
C LYS A 91 12.40 -13.34 1.59
N ASP A 92 12.84 -12.20 2.11
CA ASP A 92 11.99 -11.24 2.81
C ASP A 92 10.98 -10.55 1.87
N TYR A 93 11.17 -10.66 0.56
CA TYR A 93 10.26 -10.12 -0.47
C TYR A 93 9.26 -11.16 -1.00
N LEU A 94 9.42 -12.46 -0.71
CA LEU A 94 8.54 -13.51 -1.24
C LEU A 94 7.09 -13.34 -0.76
N ALA A 95 6.88 -13.25 0.56
CA ALA A 95 5.53 -13.04 1.07
C ALA A 95 4.96 -11.70 0.61
N LYS A 96 3.68 -11.72 0.14
CA LYS A 96 2.97 -10.49 -0.24
C LYS A 96 2.87 -9.57 0.97
N LYS A 97 3.25 -8.33 0.81
CA LYS A 97 3.15 -7.28 1.83
C LYS A 97 2.04 -6.29 1.49
N SER A 98 1.40 -5.78 2.51
CA SER A 98 0.51 -4.63 2.41
C SER A 98 1.32 -3.35 2.40
N VAL A 99 0.96 -2.42 1.55
CA VAL A 99 1.57 -1.08 1.53
C VAL A 99 0.51 -0.05 1.86
N TRP A 100 0.72 0.66 2.96
CA TRP A 100 -0.15 1.71 3.44
C TRP A 100 0.59 3.04 3.51
N ILE A 101 0.00 4.08 2.94
CA ILE A 101 0.47 5.46 2.97
C ILE A 101 -0.46 6.24 3.89
N PHE A 102 0.09 6.84 4.93
CA PHE A 102 -0.67 7.62 5.91
C PHE A 102 -0.33 9.08 5.80
N GLY A 103 -1.32 9.95 5.89
CA GLY A 103 -1.09 11.39 5.93
C GLY A 103 -2.31 12.18 6.37
N GLY A 104 -2.09 13.46 6.69
CA GLY A 104 -3.12 14.38 7.12
C GLY A 104 -3.84 15.06 5.95
N ASP A 105 -4.88 15.82 6.28
CA ASP A 105 -5.69 16.54 5.29
C ASP A 105 -4.92 17.66 4.59
N GLY A 106 -4.06 18.40 5.28
CA GLY A 106 -3.21 19.40 4.65
C GLY A 106 -2.33 18.82 3.54
N TRP A 107 -1.79 17.63 3.76
CA TRP A 107 -1.09 16.87 2.72
C TRP A 107 -2.04 16.46 1.59
N ALA A 108 -3.11 15.74 1.89
CA ALA A 108 -3.95 15.09 0.88
C ALA A 108 -4.81 16.08 0.09
N TYR A 109 -5.30 17.13 0.74
CA TYR A 109 -6.19 18.11 0.11
C TYR A 109 -5.46 19.30 -0.53
N ASP A 110 -4.25 19.61 -0.06
CA ASP A 110 -3.50 20.81 -0.43
C ASP A 110 -2.13 20.51 -1.00
N ILE A 111 -1.07 20.52 -0.19
CA ILE A 111 0.31 20.55 -0.67
C ILE A 111 0.77 19.25 -1.34
N GLY A 112 0.25 18.10 -0.92
CA GLY A 112 0.58 16.79 -1.49
C GLY A 112 -0.47 16.24 -2.46
N PHE A 113 -1.53 17.01 -2.78
CA PHE A 113 -2.62 16.52 -3.62
C PHE A 113 -2.16 16.03 -4.99
N GLY A 114 -1.26 16.75 -5.66
CA GLY A 114 -0.75 16.33 -6.97
C GLY A 114 -0.03 14.99 -6.93
N GLY A 115 0.73 14.72 -5.88
CA GLY A 115 1.38 13.44 -5.64
C GLY A 115 0.40 12.34 -5.31
N LEU A 116 -0.58 12.62 -4.46
CA LEU A 116 -1.66 11.67 -4.14
C LEU A 116 -2.46 11.30 -5.40
N ASP A 117 -2.83 12.29 -6.20
CA ASP A 117 -3.51 12.10 -7.47
C ASP A 117 -2.72 11.16 -8.40
N HIS A 118 -1.41 11.40 -8.54
CA HIS A 118 -0.52 10.54 -9.32
C HIS A 118 -0.46 9.11 -8.77
N VAL A 119 -0.41 8.93 -7.46
CA VAL A 119 -0.41 7.60 -6.81
C VAL A 119 -1.69 6.84 -7.13
N LEU A 120 -2.85 7.50 -7.01
CA LEU A 120 -4.14 6.88 -7.35
C LEU A 120 -4.24 6.57 -8.85
N ALA A 121 -3.73 7.47 -9.69
CA ALA A 121 -3.70 7.29 -11.15
C ALA A 121 -2.80 6.15 -11.62
N SER A 122 -1.80 5.75 -10.82
CA SER A 122 -0.87 4.68 -11.18
C SER A 122 -1.51 3.30 -11.30
N GLY A 123 -2.66 3.08 -10.64
CA GLY A 123 -3.33 1.77 -10.59
C GLY A 123 -2.59 0.73 -9.74
N GLU A 124 -1.49 1.09 -9.10
CA GLU A 124 -0.72 0.18 -8.24
C GLU A 124 -1.49 -0.20 -6.97
N ASN A 125 -1.23 -1.40 -6.46
CA ASN A 125 -1.89 -1.93 -5.26
C ASN A 125 -1.31 -1.30 -4.00
N VAL A 126 -1.76 -0.09 -3.69
CA VAL A 126 -1.38 0.68 -2.50
C VAL A 126 -2.63 1.21 -1.80
N ASN A 127 -2.60 1.23 -0.48
CA ASN A 127 -3.67 1.74 0.35
C ASN A 127 -3.27 3.11 0.90
N VAL A 128 -4.14 4.09 0.74
CA VAL A 128 -3.95 5.44 1.28
C VAL A 128 -4.98 5.69 2.39
N MET A 129 -4.49 6.08 3.55
CA MET A 129 -5.31 6.49 4.70
C MET A 129 -5.11 7.97 4.96
N VAL A 130 -6.15 8.77 4.80
CA VAL A 130 -6.13 10.20 5.07
C VAL A 130 -6.77 10.50 6.42
N PHE A 131 -6.00 11.05 7.34
CA PHE A 131 -6.52 11.55 8.61
C PHE A 131 -7.07 12.97 8.41
N ASP A 132 -8.37 13.05 8.16
CA ASP A 132 -9.05 14.31 7.92
C ASP A 132 -9.40 14.98 9.26
N THR A 133 -8.57 15.90 9.68
CA THR A 133 -8.74 16.71 10.89
C THR A 133 -9.35 18.09 10.60
N GLU A 134 -9.72 18.34 9.33
CA GLU A 134 -10.37 19.56 8.84
C GLU A 134 -9.49 20.82 8.88
N MET A 135 -8.22 20.69 9.26
CA MET A 135 -7.25 21.78 9.31
C MET A 135 -5.81 21.26 9.29
N TYR A 136 -4.84 22.11 8.97
CA TYR A 136 -3.41 21.81 9.20
C TYR A 136 -3.12 21.70 10.71
N SER A 137 -3.33 20.52 11.30
CA SER A 137 -3.32 20.37 12.75
C SER A 137 -1.93 20.44 13.37
N ASN A 138 -0.93 19.76 12.80
CA ASN A 138 0.41 19.71 13.39
C ASN A 138 1.25 20.94 13.17
N THR A 139 0.90 21.82 12.23
CA THR A 139 1.60 23.09 11.99
C THR A 139 1.04 24.28 12.74
N GLY A 140 -0.19 24.20 13.25
CA GLY A 140 -0.78 25.26 14.08
C GLY A 140 -2.25 25.58 13.83
N GLY A 141 -3.01 24.70 13.18
CA GLY A 141 -4.46 24.86 13.01
C GLY A 141 -4.86 25.82 11.89
N GLN A 142 -4.13 25.82 10.78
CA GLN A 142 -4.45 26.66 9.63
C GLN A 142 -5.58 26.05 8.80
N ALA A 143 -6.36 26.92 8.16
CA ALA A 143 -7.38 26.50 7.20
C ALA A 143 -6.77 25.69 6.06
N SER A 144 -7.38 24.56 5.76
CA SER A 144 -7.08 23.71 4.62
C SER A 144 -8.24 23.64 3.63
N LYS A 145 -8.08 22.98 2.50
CA LYS A 145 -9.22 22.66 1.61
C LYS A 145 -10.17 21.62 2.23
N ALA A 146 -9.74 20.94 3.30
CA ALA A 146 -10.57 20.06 4.10
C ALA A 146 -11.43 20.78 5.13
N SER A 147 -11.13 22.04 5.46
CA SER A 147 -11.92 22.84 6.42
C SER A 147 -13.32 23.14 5.88
N ASN A 148 -14.32 23.02 6.74
CA ASN A 148 -15.71 23.25 6.39
C ASN A 148 -16.01 24.74 6.19
N ILE A 149 -17.09 25.03 5.47
CA ILE A 149 -17.59 26.41 5.37
C ILE A 149 -17.99 26.92 6.76
N GLY A 150 -17.59 28.14 7.08
CA GLY A 150 -17.85 28.77 8.41
C GLY A 150 -16.87 28.33 9.50
N GLU A 151 -15.99 27.37 9.26
CA GLU A 151 -15.00 26.92 10.25
C GLU A 151 -13.97 28.00 10.55
N VAL A 152 -13.74 28.25 11.84
CA VAL A 152 -12.77 29.23 12.32
C VAL A 152 -11.43 28.56 12.59
N CYS A 153 -10.41 28.96 11.85
CA CYS A 153 -9.04 28.47 11.97
C CYS A 153 -8.04 29.57 11.67
N GLN A 154 -6.76 29.30 11.84
CA GLN A 154 -5.71 30.24 11.42
C GLN A 154 -5.88 30.58 9.94
N PHE A 155 -5.76 31.86 9.60
CA PHE A 155 -6.03 32.46 8.28
C PHE A 155 -7.51 32.44 7.84
N ALA A 156 -8.42 32.02 8.71
CA ALA A 156 -9.87 32.09 8.53
C ALA A 156 -10.56 32.50 9.82
N ALA A 157 -10.14 33.62 10.43
CA ALA A 157 -10.64 34.12 11.72
C ALA A 157 -12.13 34.52 11.71
N ALA A 158 -12.66 34.90 10.54
CA ALA A 158 -14.08 35.19 10.34
C ALA A 158 -14.90 33.98 9.87
N GLY A 159 -14.29 32.82 9.83
CA GLY A 159 -14.84 31.61 9.23
C GLY A 159 -14.43 31.44 7.76
N LYS A 160 -14.20 30.18 7.34
CA LYS A 160 -13.88 29.85 5.95
C LYS A 160 -15.08 30.13 5.04
N GLU A 161 -14.87 30.87 3.97
CA GLU A 161 -15.93 31.32 3.06
C GLU A 161 -16.29 30.25 2.01
N ILE A 162 -15.34 29.34 1.70
CA ILE A 162 -15.45 28.34 0.62
C ILE A 162 -15.66 26.96 1.24
N GLY A 163 -16.53 26.16 0.63
CA GLY A 163 -16.83 24.80 1.05
C GLY A 163 -15.63 23.85 1.00
N LYS A 164 -15.76 22.73 1.72
CA LYS A 164 -14.77 21.65 1.75
C LYS A 164 -14.62 21.02 0.36
N LYS A 165 -13.38 20.76 -0.04
CA LYS A 165 -13.06 19.96 -1.22
C LYS A 165 -13.52 18.52 -0.98
N SER A 166 -14.15 17.89 -1.95
CA SER A 166 -14.52 16.47 -1.89
C SER A 166 -13.40 15.60 -2.46
N LEU A 167 -12.48 15.16 -1.62
CA LEU A 167 -11.36 14.30 -2.03
C LEU A 167 -11.87 12.92 -2.48
N ALA A 168 -12.87 12.37 -1.77
CA ALA A 168 -13.47 11.10 -2.11
C ALA A 168 -14.11 11.10 -3.51
N GLU A 169 -14.88 12.15 -3.87
CA GLU A 169 -15.49 12.25 -5.20
C GLU A 169 -14.44 12.36 -6.31
N ILE A 170 -13.35 13.07 -6.06
CA ILE A 170 -12.23 13.16 -7.01
C ILE A 170 -11.62 11.77 -7.22
N ALA A 171 -11.35 11.02 -6.14
CA ALA A 171 -10.82 9.66 -6.24
C ALA A 171 -11.80 8.70 -6.93
N MET A 172 -13.10 8.81 -6.66
CA MET A 172 -14.14 8.02 -7.33
C MET A 172 -14.19 8.27 -8.84
N SER A 173 -13.78 9.44 -9.33
CA SER A 173 -13.77 9.76 -10.75
C SER A 173 -12.84 8.87 -11.59
N TYR A 174 -11.84 8.22 -10.97
CA TYR A 174 -10.98 7.23 -11.63
C TYR A 174 -11.72 5.95 -12.02
N GLY A 175 -12.80 5.59 -11.32
CA GLY A 175 -13.61 4.41 -11.60
C GLY A 175 -13.01 3.06 -11.16
N TYR A 176 -11.73 3.01 -10.82
CA TYR A 176 -11.02 1.81 -10.34
C TYR A 176 -10.37 1.98 -8.97
N VAL A 177 -10.52 3.11 -8.32
CA VAL A 177 -10.05 3.33 -6.94
C VAL A 177 -11.11 2.86 -5.97
N TYR A 178 -10.75 2.01 -5.00
CA TYR A 178 -11.62 1.74 -3.87
C TYR A 178 -11.66 2.96 -2.96
N VAL A 179 -12.84 3.49 -2.68
CA VAL A 179 -13.00 4.70 -1.86
C VAL A 179 -13.96 4.43 -0.70
N ALA A 180 -13.54 4.81 0.49
CA ALA A 180 -14.39 4.78 1.67
C ALA A 180 -14.19 6.04 2.53
N GLN A 181 -15.28 6.52 3.15
CA GLN A 181 -15.23 7.51 4.21
C GLN A 181 -15.71 6.88 5.49
N ILE A 182 -14.91 7.00 6.55
CA ILE A 182 -15.18 6.40 7.86
C ILE A 182 -15.07 7.46 8.95
N ALA A 183 -15.79 7.21 10.05
CA ALA A 183 -15.65 7.96 11.29
C ALA A 183 -15.43 6.96 12.43
N LEU A 184 -14.19 6.87 12.92
CA LEU A 184 -13.77 5.84 13.88
C LEU A 184 -14.66 5.81 15.15
N GLY A 185 -15.05 6.98 15.65
CA GLY A 185 -15.89 7.10 16.83
C GLY A 185 -17.38 6.81 16.60
N ALA A 186 -17.85 6.87 15.36
CA ALA A 186 -19.26 6.64 15.04
C ALA A 186 -19.60 5.17 14.87
N ASN A 187 -18.76 4.43 14.13
CA ASN A 187 -19.00 3.01 13.87
C ASN A 187 -17.66 2.26 13.66
N PRO A 188 -17.05 1.73 14.74
CA PRO A 188 -15.80 0.98 14.64
C PRO A 188 -15.89 -0.25 13.73
N ALA A 189 -17.06 -0.92 13.67
CA ALA A 189 -17.23 -2.09 12.81
C ALA A 189 -17.20 -1.71 11.31
N GLN A 190 -17.76 -0.55 10.94
CA GLN A 190 -17.66 -0.02 9.58
C GLN A 190 -16.19 0.30 9.24
N ALA A 191 -15.46 0.92 10.15
CA ALA A 191 -14.06 1.25 9.94
C ALA A 191 -13.20 -0.01 9.68
N VAL A 192 -13.35 -1.04 10.52
CA VAL A 192 -12.66 -2.33 10.35
C VAL A 192 -13.03 -2.98 9.02
N LYS A 193 -14.31 -2.94 8.64
CA LYS A 193 -14.78 -3.48 7.36
C LYS A 193 -14.14 -2.75 6.18
N ALA A 194 -14.15 -1.43 6.16
CA ALA A 194 -13.55 -0.63 5.08
C ALA A 194 -12.04 -0.89 4.93
N ILE A 195 -11.30 -0.98 6.04
CA ILE A 195 -9.87 -1.32 6.03
C ILE A 195 -9.65 -2.74 5.47
N ALA A 196 -10.47 -3.71 5.88
CA ALA A 196 -10.36 -5.08 5.39
C ALA A 196 -10.72 -5.20 3.89
N GLU A 197 -11.70 -4.44 3.41
CA GLU A 197 -12.06 -4.38 2.00
C GLU A 197 -10.96 -3.71 1.16
N ALA A 198 -10.38 -2.61 1.63
CA ALA A 198 -9.24 -1.95 0.98
C ALA A 198 -8.03 -2.88 0.89
N GLU A 199 -7.70 -3.60 1.95
CA GLU A 199 -6.61 -4.59 1.96
C GLU A 199 -6.84 -5.76 1.00
N ALA A 200 -8.09 -6.17 0.82
CA ALA A 200 -8.46 -7.24 -0.10
C ALA A 200 -8.58 -6.77 -1.55
N TYR A 201 -8.69 -5.48 -1.79
CA TYR A 201 -8.81 -4.91 -3.12
C TYR A 201 -7.46 -4.93 -3.85
N ASN A 202 -7.44 -5.43 -5.08
CA ASN A 202 -6.22 -5.47 -5.89
C ASN A 202 -6.12 -4.22 -6.77
N GLY A 203 -5.76 -3.11 -6.19
CA GLY A 203 -5.65 -1.80 -6.82
C GLY A 203 -5.48 -0.70 -5.78
N PRO A 204 -5.44 0.57 -6.18
CA PRO A 204 -5.32 1.67 -5.24
C PRO A 204 -6.59 1.86 -4.42
N SER A 205 -6.43 2.16 -3.14
CA SER A 205 -7.53 2.52 -2.24
C SER A 205 -7.30 3.85 -1.56
N LEU A 206 -8.40 4.55 -1.23
CA LEU A 206 -8.43 5.79 -0.44
C LEU A 206 -9.48 5.68 0.66
N ILE A 207 -9.06 5.83 1.92
CA ILE A 207 -9.94 5.86 3.09
C ILE A 207 -9.75 7.17 3.83
#